data_eb490e6747c1c9a05894c608b822799d
#
_entry.id   eb490e6747c1c9a05894c608b822799d
#
_cell.length_a   1.000
_cell.length_b   1.000
_cell.length_c   1.000
_cell.angle_alpha   90.00
_cell.angle_beta   90.00
_cell.angle_gamma   90.00
#
_symmetry.space_group_name_H-M   'P 1'
#
loop_
_entity.id
_entity.type
_entity.pdbx_description
1 polymer ?
#
loop_
_entity_poly.entity_id
_entity_poly.type
_entity_poly.pdbx_seq_one_letter_code
_entity_poly.pdbx_strand_id
1 'polypeptide(L)'
;EIMPSLVGSEMCIRDRGKAEQGLWSGILPTFIPDYRLDSIAPEPEPVKVRAETRTARLQFRQDSYNILPGFKDNRAELDTVSNSIELVKKNTDVKIIGIYITGYASPEGSMAHNMTLSENRAKALADYIRRHDAISPDMLHVDWKGEDWEGFVRALGDFPNLLKRDEVYEVIERYPDERDFCELQLQKLVPPTIYHRLLTEICLL
;
A
#
# COMPACT_ATOMS: atom_id res chain seq x y z
N GLU A 1 -21.28 1.76 1.06
CA GLU A 1 -21.41 0.77 2.16
C GLU A 1 -22.47 1.14 3.22
N ILE A 2 -22.95 2.38 3.26
CA ILE A 2 -24.01 2.82 4.19
C ILE A 2 -25.41 2.53 3.62
N MET A 3 -25.53 2.31 2.33
CA MET A 3 -26.82 2.09 1.63
C MET A 3 -27.63 0.85 2.06
N PRO A 4 -27.04 -0.32 2.35
CA PRO A 4 -27.83 -1.50 2.73
C PRO A 4 -28.59 -1.36 4.06
N SER A 5 -28.03 -0.62 5.02
CA SER A 5 -28.67 -0.43 6.33
C SER A 5 -29.85 0.56 6.29
N LEU A 6 -29.78 1.55 5.40
CA LEU A 6 -30.88 2.50 5.19
C LEU A 6 -32.06 1.85 4.46
N VAL A 7 -31.78 0.98 3.47
CA VAL A 7 -32.83 0.22 2.76
C VAL A 7 -33.56 -0.71 3.72
N GLY A 8 -32.85 -1.35 4.66
CA GLY A 8 -33.46 -2.17 5.70
C GLY A 8 -34.35 -1.37 6.65
N SER A 9 -33.94 -0.16 7.03
CA SER A 9 -34.75 0.70 7.91
C SER A 9 -36.01 1.24 7.21
N GLU A 10 -35.92 1.57 5.93
CA GLU A 10 -37.13 1.97 5.15
C GLU A 10 -38.11 0.82 4.95
N MET A 11 -37.64 -0.42 4.74
CA MET A 11 -38.51 -1.59 4.65
C MET A 11 -39.22 -1.86 5.98
N CYS A 12 -38.55 -1.73 7.11
CA CYS A 12 -39.15 -1.87 8.43
C CYS A 12 -40.23 -0.80 8.71
N ILE A 13 -40.00 0.44 8.25
CA ILE A 13 -40.98 1.53 8.42
C ILE A 13 -42.21 1.29 7.52
N ARG A 14 -41.99 0.83 6.30
CA ARG A 14 -43.07 0.56 5.37
C ARG A 14 -43.92 -0.63 5.75
N ASP A 15 -43.30 -1.69 6.26
CA ASP A 15 -44.03 -2.86 6.82
C ASP A 15 -44.82 -2.53 8.07
N ARG A 16 -44.30 -1.64 8.93
CA ARG A 16 -44.99 -1.17 10.10
C ARG A 16 -46.24 -0.34 9.75
N GLY A 17 -46.12 0.55 8.77
CA GLY A 17 -47.26 1.32 8.25
C GLY A 17 -48.33 0.45 7.61
N LYS A 18 -47.98 -0.66 6.97
CA LYS A 18 -48.95 -1.64 6.46
C LYS A 18 -49.60 -2.49 7.57
N ALA A 19 -48.88 -2.78 8.63
CA ALA A 19 -49.42 -3.51 9.78
C ALA A 19 -50.44 -2.67 10.60
N GLU A 20 -50.24 -1.35 10.61
CA GLU A 20 -51.20 -0.44 11.29
C GLU A 20 -52.55 -0.32 10.54
N GLN A 21 -52.58 -0.60 9.24
CA GLN A 21 -53.84 -0.64 8.46
C GLN A 21 -54.54 -2.01 8.51
N GLY A 22 -53.98 -2.97 9.21
CA GLY A 22 -54.51 -4.31 9.35
C GLY A 22 -55.41 -4.50 10.59
N LEU A 23 -55.86 -5.73 10.82
CA LEU A 23 -56.77 -6.21 11.85
C LEU A 23 -56.39 -5.88 13.32
N TRP A 24 -55.26 -5.21 13.57
CA TRP A 24 -54.67 -5.01 14.89
C TRP A 24 -54.72 -3.56 15.38
N SER A 25 -55.26 -2.62 14.63
CA SER A 25 -55.27 -1.18 14.93
C SER A 25 -56.23 -0.79 16.09
N GLY A 26 -56.26 -1.49 17.08
CA GLY A 26 -57.06 -1.16 18.29
C GLY A 26 -56.84 -2.10 19.46
N ILE A 27 -56.02 -3.13 19.26
CA ILE A 27 -55.84 -4.21 20.23
C ILE A 27 -54.49 -4.16 20.93
N LEU A 28 -53.46 -3.62 20.25
CA LEU A 28 -52.13 -3.49 20.82
C LEU A 28 -51.88 -2.08 21.32
N PRO A 29 -51.39 -1.91 22.55
CA PRO A 29 -50.92 -0.61 23.01
C PRO A 29 -49.80 -0.12 22.09
N THR A 30 -49.89 1.14 21.69
CA THR A 30 -48.84 1.78 20.91
C THR A 30 -47.53 1.67 21.67
N PHE A 31 -46.64 0.81 21.23
CA PHE A 31 -45.31 0.72 21.82
C PHE A 31 -44.49 1.91 21.33
N ILE A 32 -44.33 2.88 22.20
CA ILE A 32 -43.39 4.00 21.97
C ILE A 32 -42.09 3.59 22.65
N PRO A 33 -41.07 3.19 21.90
CA PRO A 33 -39.79 2.87 22.49
C PRO A 33 -39.16 4.14 23.09
N ASP A 34 -38.87 4.07 24.38
CA ASP A 34 -38.06 5.10 25.05
C ASP A 34 -36.61 4.90 24.71
N TYR A 35 -36.17 5.58 23.66
CA TYR A 35 -34.76 5.55 23.25
C TYR A 35 -33.98 6.50 24.15
N ARG A 36 -33.19 5.96 25.04
CA ARG A 36 -32.12 6.70 25.69
C ARG A 36 -30.88 6.66 24.80
N LEU A 37 -30.50 7.81 24.31
CA LEU A 37 -29.20 7.98 23.62
C LEU A 37 -28.12 8.12 24.70
N ASP A 38 -27.48 7.03 25.05
CA ASP A 38 -26.26 7.07 25.85
C ASP A 38 -25.08 7.30 24.89
N SER A 39 -24.45 8.46 24.97
CA SER A 39 -23.19 8.69 24.31
C SER A 39 -22.06 8.18 25.20
N ILE A 40 -21.43 7.08 24.79
CA ILE A 40 -20.18 6.64 25.39
C ILE A 40 -19.06 7.47 24.77
N ALA A 41 -18.52 8.43 25.52
CA ALA A 41 -17.31 9.12 25.09
C ALA A 41 -16.16 8.09 25.10
N PRO A 42 -15.48 7.88 23.99
CA PRO A 42 -14.30 7.02 23.97
C PRO A 42 -13.26 7.59 24.94
N GLU A 43 -12.54 6.70 25.62
CA GLU A 43 -11.42 7.12 26.47
C GLU A 43 -10.42 7.94 25.63
N PRO A 44 -10.03 9.13 26.10
CA PRO A 44 -9.06 9.95 25.36
C PRO A 44 -7.72 9.22 25.30
N GLU A 45 -7.24 8.99 24.09
CA GLU A 45 -5.87 8.50 23.89
C GLU A 45 -4.88 9.56 24.40
N PRO A 46 -4.10 9.29 25.44
CA PRO A 46 -3.16 10.26 26.01
C PRO A 46 -2.03 10.63 25.03
N VAL A 47 -1.67 9.70 24.14
CA VAL A 47 -0.70 9.92 23.07
C VAL A 47 -1.24 9.32 21.78
N LYS A 48 -1.44 10.15 20.78
CA LYS A 48 -1.89 9.68 19.45
C LYS A 48 -0.69 9.29 18.60
N VAL A 49 -0.59 8.01 18.25
CA VAL A 49 0.39 7.52 17.29
C VAL A 49 -0.21 7.55 15.89
N ARG A 50 0.55 8.11 14.94
CA ARG A 50 0.17 8.13 13.52
C ARG A 50 1.34 7.63 12.69
N ALA A 51 1.02 6.85 11.66
CA ALA A 51 1.97 6.42 10.65
C ALA A 51 1.69 7.15 9.34
N GLU A 52 2.73 7.62 8.69
CA GLU A 52 2.69 8.15 7.34
C GLU A 52 3.58 7.29 6.46
N THR A 53 3.04 6.80 5.35
CA THR A 53 3.78 5.97 4.39
C THR A 53 4.14 6.82 3.17
N ARG A 54 5.40 6.76 2.78
CA ARG A 54 5.91 7.36 1.55
C ARG A 54 6.63 6.30 0.73
N THR A 55 6.40 6.31 -0.56
CA THR A 55 7.12 5.45 -1.51
C THR A 55 8.16 6.30 -2.23
N ALA A 56 9.42 5.87 -2.20
CA ALA A 56 10.51 6.48 -2.96
C ALA A 56 10.97 5.48 -4.03
N ARG A 57 11.03 5.93 -5.28
CA ARG A 57 11.41 5.09 -6.43
C ARG A 57 12.81 5.39 -6.86
N LEU A 58 13.77 4.85 -6.12
CA LEU A 58 15.18 5.06 -6.40
C LEU A 58 15.65 4.19 -7.56
N GLN A 59 16.29 4.83 -8.51
CA GLN A 59 16.89 4.19 -9.67
C GLN A 59 18.32 3.76 -9.34
N PHE A 60 18.63 2.50 -9.61
CA PHE A 60 19.96 1.94 -9.42
C PHE A 60 20.56 1.53 -10.76
N ARG A 61 21.87 1.46 -10.81
CA ARG A 61 22.54 0.75 -11.92
C ARG A 61 22.28 -0.74 -11.76
N GLN A 62 22.39 -1.47 -12.86
CA GLN A 62 22.22 -2.92 -12.85
C GLN A 62 23.11 -3.56 -11.75
N ASP A 63 22.54 -4.49 -11.00
CA ASP A 63 23.20 -5.20 -9.89
C ASP A 63 23.86 -4.31 -8.83
N SER A 64 23.41 -3.05 -8.71
CA SER A 64 23.94 -2.09 -7.77
C SER A 64 22.93 -1.69 -6.71
N TYR A 65 23.45 -1.40 -5.53
CA TYR A 65 22.72 -0.81 -4.40
C TYR A 65 23.23 0.58 -4.00
N ASN A 66 24.21 1.11 -4.73
CA ASN A 66 24.75 2.43 -4.45
C ASN A 66 23.77 3.52 -4.87
N ILE A 67 23.33 4.33 -3.90
CA ILE A 67 22.50 5.49 -4.17
C ILE A 67 23.37 6.58 -4.79
N LEU A 68 23.04 6.93 -6.02
CA LEU A 68 23.66 8.02 -6.76
C LEU A 68 22.63 9.14 -6.94
N PRO A 69 22.69 10.24 -6.17
CA PRO A 69 21.69 11.32 -6.25
C PRO A 69 21.59 11.98 -7.63
N GLY A 70 22.71 11.98 -8.39
CA GLY A 70 22.72 12.52 -9.76
C GLY A 70 22.31 11.53 -10.86
N PHE A 71 21.87 10.32 -10.52
CA PHE A 71 21.45 9.33 -11.49
C PHE A 71 19.94 9.40 -11.70
N LYS A 72 19.50 9.70 -12.92
CA LYS A 72 18.08 9.89 -13.28
C LYS A 72 17.38 10.85 -12.30
N ASP A 73 16.22 10.47 -11.79
CA ASP A 73 15.37 11.29 -10.93
C ASP A 73 15.63 11.10 -9.42
N ASN A 74 16.70 10.37 -9.05
CA ASN A 74 17.01 10.04 -7.67
C ASN A 74 17.06 11.26 -6.74
N ARG A 75 17.55 12.40 -7.22
CA ARG A 75 17.62 13.62 -6.42
C ARG A 75 16.22 14.06 -5.98
N ALA A 76 15.27 14.11 -6.89
CA ALA A 76 13.89 14.51 -6.59
C ALA A 76 13.23 13.56 -5.58
N GLU A 77 13.46 12.26 -5.76
CA GLU A 77 12.95 11.23 -4.84
C GLU A 77 13.56 11.37 -3.43
N LEU A 78 14.87 11.52 -3.35
CA LEU A 78 15.58 11.71 -2.08
C LEU A 78 15.17 13.03 -1.39
N ASP A 79 15.05 14.11 -2.15
CA ASP A 79 14.59 15.40 -1.63
C ASP A 79 13.15 15.29 -1.09
N THR A 80 12.28 14.51 -1.74
CA THR A 80 10.92 14.26 -1.26
C THR A 80 10.91 13.53 0.08
N VAL A 81 11.76 12.50 0.24
CA VAL A 81 11.92 11.78 1.51
C VAL A 81 12.43 12.71 2.60
N SER A 82 13.51 13.44 2.34
CA SER A 82 14.12 14.36 3.30
C SER A 82 13.17 15.49 3.70
N ASN A 83 12.44 16.07 2.75
CA ASN A 83 11.44 17.09 3.01
C ASN A 83 10.30 16.58 3.91
N SER A 84 9.86 15.32 3.72
CA SER A 84 8.85 14.71 4.58
C SER A 84 9.35 14.55 6.03
N ILE A 85 10.58 14.13 6.20
CA ILE A 85 11.23 14.00 7.52
C ILE A 85 11.38 15.39 8.17
N GLU A 86 11.81 16.39 7.39
CA GLU A 86 12.01 17.75 7.87
C GLU A 86 10.70 18.42 8.31
N LEU A 87 9.60 18.20 7.55
CA LEU A 87 8.28 18.68 7.91
C LEU A 87 7.83 18.18 9.27
N VAL A 88 8.05 16.89 9.55
CA VAL A 88 7.73 16.32 10.87
C VAL A 88 8.63 16.88 11.95
N LYS A 89 9.93 17.05 11.69
CA LYS A 89 10.89 17.63 12.65
C LYS A 89 10.58 19.08 13.01
N LYS A 90 10.05 19.86 12.06
CA LYS A 90 9.67 21.28 12.31
C LYS A 90 8.39 21.42 13.11
N ASN A 91 7.58 20.38 13.17
CA ASN A 91 6.33 20.42 13.93
C ASN A 91 6.64 20.11 15.41
N THR A 92 6.41 21.10 16.28
CA THR A 92 6.65 20.98 17.73
C THR A 92 5.69 20.03 18.44
N ASP A 93 4.54 19.76 17.85
CA ASP A 93 3.48 18.94 18.45
C ASP A 93 3.64 17.45 18.10
N VAL A 94 4.61 17.12 17.24
CA VAL A 94 4.82 15.75 16.74
C VAL A 94 6.27 15.32 17.00
N LYS A 95 6.45 14.09 17.44
CA LYS A 95 7.77 13.48 17.60
C LYS A 95 7.88 12.24 16.73
N ILE A 96 8.95 12.14 15.96
CA ILE A 96 9.29 10.91 15.24
C ILE A 96 9.68 9.87 16.27
N ILE A 97 8.98 8.73 16.27
CA ILE A 97 9.27 7.59 17.16
C ILE A 97 10.01 6.46 16.45
N GLY A 98 9.92 6.39 15.13
CA GLY A 98 10.64 5.43 14.30
C GLY A 98 10.42 5.70 12.82
N ILE A 99 11.39 5.30 11.99
CA ILE A 99 11.32 5.33 10.54
C ILE A 99 11.52 3.88 10.07
N TYR A 100 10.52 3.35 9.38
CA TYR A 100 10.51 1.99 8.87
C TYR A 100 10.79 2.02 7.37
N ILE A 101 11.84 1.35 6.94
CA ILE A 101 12.30 1.31 5.56
C ILE A 101 12.17 -0.12 5.06
N THR A 102 11.33 -0.33 4.05
CA THR A 102 11.21 -1.64 3.41
C THR A 102 11.77 -1.56 2.00
N GLY A 103 12.78 -2.37 1.72
CA GLY A 103 13.42 -2.46 0.41
C GLY A 103 12.76 -3.48 -0.50
N TYR A 104 12.75 -3.16 -1.78
CA TYR A 104 12.28 -4.03 -2.84
C TYR A 104 13.26 -4.05 -4.01
N ALA A 105 13.19 -5.10 -4.80
CA ALA A 105 13.80 -5.20 -6.12
C ALA A 105 12.72 -5.41 -7.18
N SER A 106 13.03 -5.15 -8.44
CA SER A 106 12.16 -5.50 -9.56
C SER A 106 12.07 -7.02 -9.70
N PRO A 107 10.90 -7.56 -10.13
CA PRO A 107 10.74 -8.98 -10.41
C PRO A 107 11.52 -9.41 -11.67
N GLU A 108 12.83 -9.38 -11.60
CA GLU A 108 13.76 -9.77 -12.67
C GLU A 108 14.93 -10.51 -12.06
N GLY A 109 15.16 -11.73 -12.53
CA GLY A 109 16.24 -12.60 -12.03
C GLY A 109 15.76 -13.55 -10.94
N SER A 110 16.71 -14.11 -10.16
CA SER A 110 16.33 -15.07 -9.12
C SER A 110 15.85 -14.38 -7.85
N MET A 111 14.85 -14.95 -7.21
CA MET A 111 14.34 -14.48 -5.92
C MET A 111 15.44 -14.38 -4.85
N ALA A 112 16.37 -15.34 -4.82
CA ALA A 112 17.50 -15.33 -3.88
C ALA A 112 18.43 -14.12 -4.09
N HIS A 113 18.70 -13.75 -5.36
CA HIS A 113 19.48 -12.57 -5.69
C HIS A 113 18.73 -11.30 -5.30
N ASN A 114 17.44 -11.22 -5.62
CA ASN A 114 16.60 -10.06 -5.35
C ASN A 114 16.36 -9.85 -3.84
N MET A 115 16.34 -10.92 -3.04
CA MET A 115 16.35 -10.80 -1.57
C MET A 115 17.60 -10.05 -1.08
N THR A 116 18.78 -10.45 -1.55
CA THR A 116 20.04 -9.79 -1.17
C THR A 116 20.13 -8.36 -1.70
N LEU A 117 19.64 -8.14 -2.92
CA LEU A 117 19.66 -6.82 -3.56
C LEU A 117 18.71 -5.84 -2.84
N SER A 118 17.50 -6.27 -2.49
CA SER A 118 16.53 -5.46 -1.75
C SER A 118 17.02 -5.11 -0.35
N GLU A 119 17.68 -6.06 0.35
CA GLU A 119 18.34 -5.82 1.64
C GLU A 119 19.38 -4.72 1.54
N ASN A 120 20.30 -4.84 0.57
CA ASN A 120 21.38 -3.88 0.40
C ASN A 120 20.87 -2.49 -0.01
N ARG A 121 19.82 -2.42 -0.85
CA ARG A 121 19.17 -1.17 -1.24
C ARG A 121 18.48 -0.50 -0.05
N ALA A 122 17.77 -1.25 0.79
CA ALA A 122 17.14 -0.73 2.00
C ALA A 122 18.17 -0.18 2.98
N LYS A 123 19.26 -0.91 3.21
CA LYS A 123 20.39 -0.47 4.05
C LYS A 123 21.06 0.80 3.49
N ALA A 124 21.24 0.89 2.17
CA ALA A 124 21.81 2.06 1.54
C ALA A 124 20.94 3.31 1.73
N LEU A 125 19.60 3.16 1.65
CA LEU A 125 18.67 4.26 1.92
C LEU A 125 18.69 4.65 3.40
N ALA A 126 18.71 3.70 4.32
CA ALA A 126 18.83 3.97 5.75
C ALA A 126 20.12 4.74 6.07
N ASP A 127 21.23 4.33 5.48
CA ASP A 127 22.51 5.03 5.62
C ASP A 127 22.51 6.44 5.01
N TYR A 128 21.79 6.63 3.91
CA TYR A 128 21.60 7.97 3.33
C TYR A 128 20.81 8.87 4.27
N ILE A 129 19.65 8.45 4.76
CA ILE A 129 18.79 9.18 5.69
C ILE A 129 19.56 9.50 6.99
N ARG A 130 20.28 8.53 7.54
CA ARG A 130 21.09 8.74 8.75
C ARG A 130 22.11 9.88 8.58
N ARG A 131 22.79 9.91 7.45
CA ARG A 131 23.85 10.90 7.18
C ARG A 131 23.30 12.26 6.78
N HIS A 132 22.26 12.27 5.96
CA HIS A 132 21.70 13.50 5.40
C HIS A 132 20.72 14.18 6.35
N ASP A 133 19.84 13.42 6.96
CA ASP A 133 18.76 13.94 7.79
C ASP A 133 19.07 13.87 9.30
N ALA A 134 20.26 13.47 9.68
CA ALA A 134 20.71 13.38 11.08
C ALA A 134 19.70 12.62 11.98
N ILE A 135 19.26 11.45 11.52
CA ILE A 135 18.39 10.54 12.27
C ILE A 135 19.26 9.57 13.08
N SER A 136 18.87 9.34 14.35
CA SER A 136 19.56 8.35 15.18
C SER A 136 19.38 6.94 14.60
N PRO A 137 20.43 6.10 14.61
CA PRO A 137 20.35 4.72 14.13
C PRO A 137 19.24 3.90 14.81
N ASP A 138 19.00 4.15 16.10
CA ASP A 138 17.99 3.43 16.91
C ASP A 138 16.54 3.68 16.43
N MET A 139 16.35 4.74 15.65
CA MET A 139 15.06 5.09 15.08
C MET A 139 14.84 4.51 13.67
N LEU A 140 15.85 3.92 13.06
CA LEU A 140 15.82 3.36 11.72
C LEU A 140 15.61 1.85 11.78
N HIS A 141 14.48 1.40 11.28
CA HIS A 141 14.11 -0.02 11.18
C HIS A 141 14.14 -0.43 9.71
N VAL A 142 15.01 -1.35 9.38
CA VAL A 142 15.21 -1.78 7.98
C VAL A 142 14.66 -3.16 7.80
N ASP A 143 13.81 -3.31 6.79
CA ASP A 143 13.22 -4.57 6.34
C ASP A 143 13.38 -4.70 4.83
N TRP A 144 13.23 -5.91 4.29
CA TRP A 144 13.29 -6.17 2.86
C TRP A 144 12.42 -7.36 2.50
N LYS A 145 11.83 -7.32 1.30
CA LYS A 145 10.87 -8.34 0.83
C LYS A 145 11.26 -9.00 -0.50
N GLY A 146 12.46 -8.71 -1.01
CA GLY A 146 12.86 -9.20 -2.33
C GLY A 146 12.13 -8.45 -3.44
N GLU A 147 11.26 -9.12 -4.16
CA GLU A 147 10.57 -8.61 -5.34
C GLU A 147 9.25 -7.91 -5.00
N ASP A 148 8.97 -6.79 -5.68
CA ASP A 148 7.72 -6.04 -5.53
C ASP A 148 6.64 -6.50 -6.52
N TRP A 149 6.12 -7.71 -6.32
CA TRP A 149 5.02 -8.22 -7.13
C TRP A 149 3.71 -7.47 -6.93
N GLU A 150 3.47 -6.96 -5.73
CA GLU A 150 2.27 -6.15 -5.44
C GLU A 150 2.33 -4.81 -6.17
N GLY A 151 3.49 -4.17 -6.17
CA GLY A 151 3.74 -2.95 -6.93
C GLY A 151 3.63 -3.19 -8.43
N PHE A 152 4.17 -4.31 -8.92
CA PHE A 152 4.07 -4.72 -10.31
C PHE A 152 2.62 -4.91 -10.76
N VAL A 153 1.81 -5.65 -9.99
CA VAL A 153 0.38 -5.84 -10.27
C VAL A 153 -0.38 -4.52 -10.28
N ARG A 154 -0.07 -3.64 -9.34
CA ARG A 154 -0.69 -2.31 -9.25
C ARG A 154 -0.34 -1.47 -10.48
N ALA A 155 0.92 -1.46 -10.88
CA ALA A 155 1.39 -0.73 -12.06
C ALA A 155 0.81 -1.29 -13.37
N LEU A 156 0.57 -2.60 -13.48
CA LEU A 156 -0.16 -3.19 -14.61
C LEU A 156 -1.56 -2.57 -14.79
N GLY A 157 -2.17 -2.09 -13.71
CA GLY A 157 -3.46 -1.40 -13.74
C GLY A 157 -3.45 -0.15 -14.60
N ASP A 158 -2.33 0.56 -14.66
CA ASP A 158 -2.17 1.80 -15.42
C ASP A 158 -1.97 1.56 -16.93
N PHE A 159 -1.80 0.31 -17.35
CA PHE A 159 -1.61 -0.08 -18.75
C PHE A 159 -2.76 -0.93 -19.30
N PRO A 160 -3.96 -0.36 -19.50
CA PRO A 160 -5.16 -1.11 -19.92
C PRO A 160 -5.02 -1.76 -21.31
N ASN A 161 -4.17 -1.21 -22.17
CA ASN A 161 -3.96 -1.68 -23.55
C ASN A 161 -2.74 -2.62 -23.69
N LEU A 162 -2.20 -3.14 -22.59
CA LEU A 162 -1.10 -4.08 -22.64
C LEU A 162 -1.58 -5.40 -23.30
N LEU A 163 -0.79 -5.88 -24.26
CA LEU A 163 -1.09 -7.17 -24.93
C LEU A 163 -1.04 -8.30 -23.90
N LYS A 164 -2.10 -9.15 -23.90
CA LYS A 164 -2.28 -10.28 -22.99
C LYS A 164 -2.26 -9.90 -21.51
N ARG A 165 -2.76 -8.72 -21.18
CA ARG A 165 -2.79 -8.22 -19.82
C ARG A 165 -3.48 -9.17 -18.84
N ASP A 166 -4.65 -9.68 -19.21
CA ASP A 166 -5.46 -10.55 -18.36
C ASP A 166 -4.76 -11.89 -18.13
N GLU A 167 -4.11 -12.44 -19.16
CA GLU A 167 -3.31 -13.66 -19.03
C GLU A 167 -2.06 -13.43 -18.14
N VAL A 168 -1.47 -12.22 -18.17
CA VAL A 168 -0.37 -11.84 -17.27
C VAL A 168 -0.85 -11.87 -15.82
N TYR A 169 -2.02 -11.31 -15.52
CA TYR A 169 -2.62 -11.39 -14.17
C TYR A 169 -2.86 -12.82 -13.74
N GLU A 170 -3.46 -13.65 -14.61
CA GLU A 170 -3.71 -15.07 -14.31
C GLU A 170 -2.42 -15.84 -13.97
N VAL A 171 -1.33 -15.58 -14.69
CA VAL A 171 -0.04 -16.22 -14.41
C VAL A 171 0.50 -15.78 -13.06
N ILE A 172 0.42 -14.50 -12.73
CA ILE A 172 0.90 -13.96 -11.44
C ILE A 172 0.11 -14.54 -10.26
N GLU A 173 -1.21 -14.63 -10.39
CA GLU A 173 -2.09 -15.18 -9.35
C GLU A 173 -1.91 -16.69 -9.17
N ARG A 174 -1.57 -17.41 -10.25
CA ARG A 174 -1.39 -18.87 -10.23
C ARG A 174 -0.15 -19.31 -9.50
N TYR A 175 0.91 -18.48 -9.47
CA TYR A 175 2.21 -18.84 -8.91
C TYR A 175 2.68 -17.84 -7.83
N PRO A 176 1.93 -17.68 -6.72
CA PRO A 176 2.26 -16.70 -5.69
C PRO A 176 3.54 -17.04 -4.93
N ASP A 177 3.85 -18.33 -4.76
CA ASP A 177 4.99 -18.83 -3.98
C ASP A 177 6.18 -19.26 -4.85
N GLU A 178 5.97 -19.42 -6.17
CA GLU A 178 6.98 -19.87 -7.13
C GLU A 178 7.35 -18.74 -8.10
N ARG A 179 7.92 -17.65 -7.58
CA ARG A 179 8.14 -16.42 -8.33
C ARG A 179 9.11 -16.57 -9.50
N ASP A 180 10.19 -17.30 -9.34
CA ASP A 180 11.14 -17.59 -10.44
C ASP A 180 10.45 -18.38 -11.57
N PHE A 181 9.51 -19.29 -11.23
CA PHE A 181 8.74 -20.00 -12.21
C PHE A 181 7.67 -19.11 -12.87
N CYS A 182 7.04 -18.22 -12.10
CA CYS A 182 6.11 -17.21 -12.60
C CYS A 182 6.80 -16.35 -13.68
N GLU A 183 8.00 -15.86 -13.41
CA GLU A 183 8.80 -15.10 -14.37
C GLU A 183 9.03 -15.86 -15.67
N LEU A 184 9.43 -17.13 -15.59
CA LEU A 184 9.63 -17.98 -16.75
C LEU A 184 8.33 -18.19 -17.57
N GLN A 185 7.16 -18.23 -16.93
CA GLN A 185 5.89 -18.33 -17.62
C GLN A 185 5.53 -17.00 -18.32
N LEU A 186 5.78 -15.87 -17.67
CA LEU A 186 5.58 -14.56 -18.28
C LEU A 186 6.48 -14.36 -19.52
N GLN A 187 7.74 -14.78 -19.44
CA GLN A 187 8.66 -14.73 -20.60
C GLN A 187 8.17 -15.57 -21.79
N LYS A 188 7.49 -16.69 -21.54
CA LYS A 188 6.89 -17.53 -22.60
C LYS A 188 5.57 -17.01 -23.11
N LEU A 189 4.81 -16.34 -22.25
CA LEU A 189 3.46 -15.85 -22.56
C LEU A 189 3.48 -14.66 -23.51
N VAL A 190 4.39 -13.72 -23.28
CA VAL A 190 4.47 -12.44 -24.02
C VAL A 190 5.70 -12.39 -24.91
N PRO A 191 5.66 -11.67 -26.06
CA PRO A 191 6.85 -11.46 -26.89
C PRO A 191 7.96 -10.76 -26.11
N PRO A 192 9.25 -11.00 -26.46
CA PRO A 192 10.38 -10.41 -25.75
C PRO A 192 10.33 -8.88 -25.65
N THR A 193 9.80 -8.20 -26.66
CA THR A 193 9.60 -6.74 -26.64
C THR A 193 8.59 -6.29 -25.59
N ILE A 194 7.52 -7.04 -25.43
CA ILE A 194 6.48 -6.77 -24.41
C ILE A 194 7.03 -7.11 -23.03
N TYR A 195 7.73 -8.24 -22.90
CA TYR A 195 8.36 -8.62 -21.63
C TYR A 195 9.38 -7.56 -21.17
N HIS A 196 10.23 -7.09 -22.05
CA HIS A 196 11.17 -6.00 -21.74
C HIS A 196 10.43 -4.71 -21.33
N ARG A 197 9.32 -4.39 -21.97
CA ARG A 197 8.48 -3.26 -21.61
C ARG A 197 7.85 -3.44 -20.23
N LEU A 198 7.36 -4.62 -19.90
CA LEU A 198 6.85 -4.95 -18.55
C LEU A 198 7.92 -4.68 -17.48
N LEU A 199 9.15 -5.10 -17.72
CA LEU A 199 10.24 -4.90 -16.77
C LEU A 199 10.70 -3.45 -16.68
N THR A 200 10.82 -2.75 -17.80
CA THR A 200 11.41 -1.40 -17.83
C THR A 200 10.40 -0.28 -17.55
N GLU A 201 9.18 -0.40 -18.02
CA GLU A 201 8.17 0.66 -17.86
C GLU A 201 7.29 0.41 -16.62
N ILE A 202 7.00 -0.84 -16.29
CA ILE A 202 6.09 -1.18 -15.19
C ILE A 202 6.85 -1.41 -13.89
N CYS A 203 7.97 -2.13 -13.91
CA CYS A 203 8.77 -2.38 -12.70
C CYS A 203 9.59 -1.15 -12.25
N LEU A 204 9.84 -0.18 -13.12
CA LEU A 204 10.58 1.03 -12.77
C LEU A 204 9.67 2.20 -12.38
N LEU A 205 8.36 2.02 -12.43
CA LEU A 205 7.38 2.96 -11.91
C LEU A 205 7.08 2.70 -10.44
#